data_ba4a881fbdf345c25be78a3cd2a90d23
#
_entry.id   ba4a881fbdf345c25be78a3cd2a90d23
#
_cell.length_a   1.000
_cell.length_b   1.000
_cell.length_c   1.000
_cell.angle_alpha   90.00
_cell.angle_beta   90.00
_cell.angle_gamma   90.00
#
_symmetry.space_group_name_H-M   'P 1'
#
loop_
_entity.id
_entity.type
_entity.pdbx_description
1 polymer ?
#
loop_
_entity_poly.entity_id
_entity_poly.type
_entity_poly.pdbx_seq_one_letter_code
_entity_poly.pdbx_strand_id
1 'polypeptide(L)'
;MCLLMLSVSAAQAADAVIAESARTAMEDADAPKGSLVIIGGSERFRDRELWDTVVELAGGDGAKIAIFPTASSGQPIKTCAKLVQALNRAGADSFVVPVAWSEVDRDVQEAVFDPELVERVRAATGVYFIGGAQGRIVDALLDDDREQTPMLKAIWEVYRRGGVIAGTSAGAAIMSHVMFRDAPPPLQILRNGVTMGEEIDDGLGFLDKNWFVEQHCLVRGRFARALVAMHSQKIPFGIGVDENTALVVRRGVEATVIGYKGVLILDISQAKADSKMDEFSLKNVKLSYLDRGDSINLRTREVTPAEEKRDDIKLDPNASDFSPYFNHRMFYTDILGNAAVADLLGRLIDNKESEAIGLAFSGLDSKHEPSDGFEFRFYRGPDSKGWYTEDYGGEDYTVLDIHLDIRPIRINGPLYEHRMPAEEARRETPSEATELTE
;
A
#
# COMPACT_ATOMS: atom_id res chain seq x y z
N MET A 1 54.58 5.73 -9.28
CA MET A 1 53.22 5.19 -9.50
C MET A 1 52.28 6.41 -9.55
N CYS A 2 51.94 6.83 -10.78
CA CYS A 2 51.33 8.12 -11.06
C CYS A 2 49.81 8.01 -10.90
N LEU A 3 49.22 8.77 -10.00
CA LEU A 3 47.75 8.94 -9.90
C LEU A 3 47.28 9.81 -11.07
N LEU A 4 46.58 9.24 -12.04
CA LEU A 4 45.79 10.00 -13.01
C LEU A 4 44.50 10.42 -12.33
N MET A 5 44.42 11.68 -11.93
CA MET A 5 43.13 12.35 -11.62
C MET A 5 42.45 12.69 -12.95
N LEU A 6 41.37 12.01 -13.28
CA LEU A 6 40.48 12.39 -14.37
C LEU A 6 39.69 13.64 -13.93
N SER A 7 40.14 14.79 -14.37
CA SER A 7 39.37 16.04 -14.25
C SER A 7 38.33 16.07 -15.36
N VAL A 8 37.07 15.84 -15.00
CA VAL A 8 35.94 16.15 -15.88
C VAL A 8 35.94 17.65 -16.14
N SER A 9 36.00 18.06 -17.41
CA SER A 9 36.04 19.49 -17.74
C SER A 9 34.68 20.14 -17.41
N ALA A 10 34.70 21.42 -17.02
CA ALA A 10 33.48 22.19 -16.73
C ALA A 10 32.49 22.20 -17.91
N ALA A 11 32.99 22.06 -19.14
CA ALA A 11 32.15 21.93 -20.34
C ALA A 11 31.41 20.57 -20.38
N GLN A 12 32.04 19.45 -20.01
CA GLN A 12 31.39 18.14 -19.94
C GLN A 12 30.34 18.05 -18.81
N ALA A 13 30.58 18.75 -17.69
CA ALA A 13 29.59 18.87 -16.62
C ALA A 13 28.39 19.73 -17.04
N ALA A 14 28.61 20.81 -17.78
CA ALA A 14 27.53 21.65 -18.32
C ALA A 14 26.70 20.91 -19.39
N ASP A 15 27.36 20.17 -20.29
CA ASP A 15 26.65 19.35 -21.30
C ASP A 15 25.84 18.22 -20.66
N ALA A 16 26.33 17.61 -19.57
CA ALA A 16 25.58 16.59 -18.81
C ALA A 16 24.33 17.20 -18.12
N VAL A 17 24.47 18.38 -17.52
CA VAL A 17 23.33 19.10 -16.89
C VAL A 17 22.29 19.52 -17.94
N ILE A 18 22.73 20.00 -19.12
CA ILE A 18 21.83 20.37 -20.22
C ILE A 18 21.13 19.12 -20.77
N ALA A 19 21.83 18.00 -20.94
CA ALA A 19 21.25 16.74 -21.40
C ALA A 19 20.26 16.16 -20.39
N GLU A 20 20.56 16.23 -19.10
CA GLU A 20 19.66 15.83 -18.01
C GLU A 20 18.44 16.73 -17.90
N SER A 21 18.62 18.04 -18.02
CA SER A 21 17.52 19.02 -18.06
C SER A 21 16.62 18.82 -19.30
N ALA A 22 17.21 18.54 -20.47
CA ALA A 22 16.45 18.26 -21.69
C ALA A 22 15.71 16.91 -21.60
N ARG A 23 16.31 15.88 -20.99
CA ARG A 23 15.68 14.59 -20.74
C ARG A 23 14.51 14.72 -19.75
N THR A 24 14.69 15.46 -18.66
CA THR A 24 13.64 15.75 -17.68
C THR A 24 12.49 16.55 -18.32
N ALA A 25 12.79 17.52 -19.19
CA ALA A 25 11.78 18.30 -19.91
C ALA A 25 11.03 17.46 -20.97
N MET A 26 11.67 16.47 -21.60
CA MET A 26 11.01 15.54 -22.51
C MET A 26 10.15 14.51 -21.76
N GLU A 27 10.61 14.02 -20.61
CA GLU A 27 9.82 13.14 -19.71
C GLU A 27 8.60 13.90 -19.13
N ASP A 28 8.72 15.19 -18.80
CA ASP A 28 7.61 16.04 -18.36
C ASP A 28 6.59 16.35 -19.46
N ALA A 29 7.01 16.39 -20.73
CA ALA A 29 6.09 16.62 -21.87
C ALA A 29 5.16 15.44 -22.14
N ASP A 30 5.57 14.22 -21.79
CA ASP A 30 4.79 12.98 -21.95
C ASP A 30 4.10 12.54 -20.65
N ALA A 31 4.32 13.25 -19.54
CA ALA A 31 3.68 12.95 -18.25
C ALA A 31 2.16 13.12 -18.34
N PRO A 32 1.37 12.19 -17.78
CA PRO A 32 -0.07 12.31 -17.79
C PRO A 32 -0.52 13.59 -17.05
N LYS A 33 -1.41 14.35 -17.67
CA LYS A 33 -1.98 15.57 -17.08
C LYS A 33 -3.09 15.29 -16.07
N GLY A 34 -3.57 14.05 -16.05
CA GLY A 34 -4.68 13.58 -15.22
C GLY A 34 -4.29 13.31 -13.78
N SER A 35 -5.28 12.86 -13.03
CA SER A 35 -5.15 12.50 -11.63
C SER A 35 -5.51 11.03 -11.40
N LEU A 36 -4.92 10.41 -10.35
CA LEU A 36 -5.32 9.12 -9.84
C LEU A 36 -5.99 9.30 -8.48
N VAL A 37 -7.03 8.51 -8.22
CA VAL A 37 -7.61 8.38 -6.88
C VAL A 37 -7.53 6.91 -6.47
N ILE A 38 -6.50 6.59 -5.71
CA ILE A 38 -6.13 5.24 -5.30
C ILE A 38 -6.83 4.95 -3.97
N ILE A 39 -7.96 4.20 -4.00
CA ILE A 39 -8.81 3.96 -2.84
C ILE A 39 -8.53 2.58 -2.27
N GLY A 40 -8.17 2.49 -0.99
CA GLY A 40 -7.78 1.24 -0.35
C GLY A 40 -8.89 0.20 -0.19
N GLY A 41 -10.14 0.59 -0.35
CA GLY A 41 -11.31 -0.27 -0.30
C GLY A 41 -12.29 0.07 0.81
N SER A 42 -13.43 -0.61 0.83
CA SER A 42 -14.49 -0.46 1.86
C SER A 42 -14.93 0.98 2.09
N GLU A 43 -14.89 1.79 1.05
CA GLU A 43 -15.26 3.21 1.07
C GLU A 43 -16.72 3.43 1.47
N ARG A 44 -16.96 4.50 2.23
CA ARG A 44 -18.30 4.86 2.68
C ARG A 44 -19.01 5.68 1.62
N PHE A 45 -20.13 5.18 1.05
CA PHE A 45 -20.94 5.90 0.06
C PHE A 45 -21.61 7.20 0.57
N ARG A 46 -21.53 7.47 1.86
CA ARG A 46 -21.99 8.72 2.49
C ARG A 46 -20.87 9.73 2.72
N ASP A 47 -19.64 9.31 2.52
CA ASP A 47 -18.47 10.18 2.63
C ASP A 47 -18.42 11.12 1.43
N ARG A 48 -18.68 12.41 1.69
CA ARG A 48 -18.72 13.42 0.64
C ARG A 48 -17.34 13.80 0.14
N GLU A 49 -16.35 13.83 1.03
CA GLU A 49 -14.99 14.27 0.68
C GLU A 49 -14.42 13.44 -0.49
N LEU A 50 -14.54 12.12 -0.41
CA LEU A 50 -14.06 11.23 -1.46
C LEU A 50 -14.78 11.45 -2.80
N TRP A 51 -16.11 11.51 -2.78
CA TRP A 51 -16.89 11.60 -4.02
C TRP A 51 -16.84 13.00 -4.63
N ASP A 52 -16.86 14.04 -3.81
CA ASP A 52 -16.69 15.42 -4.24
C ASP A 52 -15.29 15.59 -4.90
N THR A 53 -14.22 14.99 -4.31
CA THR A 53 -12.87 14.99 -4.88
C THR A 53 -12.80 14.27 -6.24
N VAL A 54 -13.41 13.09 -6.38
CA VAL A 54 -13.42 12.36 -7.66
C VAL A 54 -14.12 13.18 -8.74
N VAL A 55 -15.26 13.79 -8.42
CA VAL A 55 -16.04 14.59 -9.37
C VAL A 55 -15.32 15.90 -9.71
N GLU A 56 -14.73 16.59 -8.75
CA GLU A 56 -13.91 17.78 -8.98
C GLU A 56 -12.77 17.50 -9.95
N LEU A 57 -12.01 16.42 -9.71
CA LEU A 57 -10.90 16.00 -10.58
C LEU A 57 -11.38 15.55 -11.97
N ALA A 58 -12.62 15.12 -12.10
CA ALA A 58 -13.25 14.79 -13.38
C ALA A 58 -13.79 16.03 -14.13
N GLY A 59 -13.66 17.23 -13.57
CA GLY A 59 -14.11 18.48 -14.19
C GLY A 59 -15.31 19.15 -13.51
N GLY A 60 -15.76 18.65 -12.36
CA GLY A 60 -16.83 19.24 -11.57
C GLY A 60 -18.25 18.82 -12.01
N ASP A 61 -19.18 19.74 -11.87
CA ASP A 61 -20.61 19.46 -12.17
C ASP A 61 -20.81 19.06 -13.64
N GLY A 62 -21.57 17.98 -13.85
CA GLY A 62 -21.76 17.36 -15.16
C GLY A 62 -20.58 16.51 -15.67
N ALA A 63 -19.55 16.25 -14.83
CA ALA A 63 -18.45 15.37 -15.18
C ALA A 63 -18.94 13.97 -15.61
N LYS A 64 -18.45 13.49 -16.74
CA LYS A 64 -18.85 12.18 -17.29
C LYS A 64 -17.91 11.09 -16.76
N ILE A 65 -18.42 10.24 -15.86
CA ILE A 65 -17.61 9.19 -15.24
C ILE A 65 -18.04 7.81 -15.71
N ALA A 66 -17.13 7.11 -16.39
CA ALA A 66 -17.31 5.75 -16.87
C ALA A 66 -16.96 4.74 -15.76
N ILE A 67 -17.93 3.94 -15.31
CA ILE A 67 -17.75 2.97 -14.22
C ILE A 67 -17.58 1.57 -14.80
N PHE A 68 -16.46 0.91 -14.45
CA PHE A 68 -16.14 -0.44 -14.87
C PHE A 68 -16.45 -1.45 -13.75
N PRO A 69 -17.47 -2.32 -13.93
CA PRO A 69 -17.83 -3.37 -12.98
C PRO A 69 -16.97 -4.64 -13.10
N THR A 70 -15.94 -4.63 -13.91
CA THR A 70 -15.18 -5.77 -14.43
C THR A 70 -14.62 -6.70 -13.36
N ALA A 71 -14.22 -6.15 -12.19
CA ALA A 71 -13.71 -6.94 -11.07
C ALA A 71 -14.77 -7.77 -10.34
N SER A 72 -16.07 -7.43 -10.50
CA SER A 72 -17.16 -8.10 -9.76
C SER A 72 -17.40 -9.53 -10.25
N SER A 73 -17.68 -10.43 -9.30
CA SER A 73 -18.00 -11.84 -9.58
C SER A 73 -19.48 -12.17 -9.56
N GLY A 74 -20.30 -11.27 -9.01
CA GLY A 74 -21.73 -11.52 -8.77
C GLY A 74 -22.62 -10.76 -9.74
N GLN A 75 -23.29 -9.73 -9.26
CA GLN A 75 -24.19 -8.86 -10.02
C GLN A 75 -23.49 -7.54 -10.37
N PRO A 76 -22.63 -7.50 -11.41
CA PRO A 76 -21.71 -6.38 -11.66
C PRO A 76 -22.44 -5.05 -11.82
N ILE A 77 -23.51 -5.02 -12.60
CA ILE A 77 -24.27 -3.78 -12.84
C ILE A 77 -24.97 -3.29 -11.54
N LYS A 78 -25.58 -4.20 -10.79
CA LYS A 78 -26.23 -3.86 -9.52
C LYS A 78 -25.24 -3.39 -8.45
N THR A 79 -24.04 -3.95 -8.44
CA THR A 79 -22.97 -3.55 -7.52
C THR A 79 -22.62 -2.07 -7.71
N CYS A 80 -22.67 -1.55 -8.94
CA CYS A 80 -22.40 -0.15 -9.25
C CYS A 80 -23.48 0.83 -8.78
N ALA A 81 -24.70 0.37 -8.45
CA ALA A 81 -25.84 1.27 -8.20
C ALA A 81 -25.60 2.30 -7.07
N LYS A 82 -24.94 1.88 -5.98
CA LYS A 82 -24.61 2.80 -4.87
C LYS A 82 -23.53 3.80 -5.26
N LEU A 83 -22.57 3.37 -6.06
CA LEU A 83 -21.50 4.22 -6.58
C LEU A 83 -22.06 5.27 -7.55
N VAL A 84 -22.92 4.86 -8.50
CA VAL A 84 -23.64 5.78 -9.40
C VAL A 84 -24.38 6.84 -8.59
N GLN A 85 -25.11 6.42 -7.55
CA GLN A 85 -25.83 7.37 -6.69
C GLN A 85 -24.89 8.31 -5.93
N ALA A 86 -23.72 7.84 -5.49
CA ALA A 86 -22.76 8.67 -4.76
C ALA A 86 -22.13 9.72 -5.69
N LEU A 87 -21.64 9.32 -6.86
CA LEU A 87 -21.04 10.20 -7.86
C LEU A 87 -22.07 11.22 -8.41
N ASN A 88 -23.30 10.77 -8.70
CA ASN A 88 -24.33 11.67 -9.21
C ASN A 88 -24.81 12.68 -8.15
N ARG A 89 -24.79 12.32 -6.86
CA ARG A 89 -25.04 13.28 -5.76
C ARG A 89 -23.92 14.31 -5.61
N ALA A 90 -22.71 13.96 -6.00
CA ALA A 90 -21.58 14.86 -6.03
C ALA A 90 -21.52 15.74 -7.30
N GLY A 91 -22.48 15.57 -8.23
CA GLY A 91 -22.63 16.40 -9.44
C GLY A 91 -22.22 15.71 -10.76
N ALA A 92 -21.79 14.46 -10.75
CA ALA A 92 -21.40 13.75 -11.98
C ALA A 92 -22.63 13.27 -12.79
N ASP A 93 -22.40 13.06 -14.09
CA ASP A 93 -23.21 12.24 -15.00
C ASP A 93 -22.47 10.90 -15.21
N SER A 94 -22.67 9.96 -14.26
CA SER A 94 -21.96 8.70 -14.27
C SER A 94 -22.74 7.60 -15.01
N PHE A 95 -22.03 6.71 -15.70
CA PHE A 95 -22.60 5.59 -16.40
C PHE A 95 -21.78 4.32 -16.24
N VAL A 96 -22.48 3.17 -16.25
CA VAL A 96 -21.81 1.86 -16.17
C VAL A 96 -21.44 1.39 -17.57
N VAL A 97 -20.18 0.97 -17.74
CA VAL A 97 -19.69 0.34 -18.97
C VAL A 97 -19.90 -1.16 -18.85
N PRO A 98 -20.59 -1.84 -19.81
CA PRO A 98 -20.93 -3.25 -19.70
C PRO A 98 -19.75 -4.17 -20.04
N VAL A 99 -18.57 -3.89 -19.48
CA VAL A 99 -17.36 -4.74 -19.55
C VAL A 99 -17.33 -5.58 -18.27
N ALA A 100 -17.93 -6.77 -18.31
CA ALA A 100 -18.06 -7.65 -17.18
C ALA A 100 -18.12 -9.11 -17.60
N TRP A 101 -17.69 -10.02 -16.71
CA TRP A 101 -17.60 -11.47 -16.95
C TRP A 101 -18.92 -12.21 -16.74
N SER A 102 -19.96 -11.54 -16.28
CA SER A 102 -21.27 -12.14 -15.99
C SER A 102 -22.37 -11.10 -16.02
N GLU A 103 -23.63 -11.53 -16.20
CA GLU A 103 -24.86 -10.73 -16.14
C GLU A 103 -24.94 -9.54 -17.11
N VAL A 104 -24.24 -9.63 -18.23
CA VAL A 104 -24.35 -8.71 -19.37
C VAL A 104 -24.67 -9.51 -20.62
N ASP A 105 -25.46 -8.94 -21.54
CA ASP A 105 -25.89 -9.59 -22.78
C ASP A 105 -24.77 -9.69 -23.84
N ARG A 106 -23.51 -9.49 -23.41
CA ARG A 106 -22.36 -9.39 -24.31
C ARG A 106 -21.13 -10.03 -23.67
N ASP A 107 -20.33 -10.70 -24.46
CA ASP A 107 -19.00 -11.19 -24.03
C ASP A 107 -18.07 -10.02 -23.70
N VAL A 108 -17.20 -10.22 -22.71
CA VAL A 108 -16.27 -9.18 -22.22
C VAL A 108 -15.28 -8.76 -23.31
N GLN A 109 -14.81 -9.70 -24.14
CA GLN A 109 -13.89 -9.41 -25.22
C GLN A 109 -14.59 -8.63 -26.35
N GLU A 110 -15.83 -8.99 -26.70
CA GLU A 110 -16.63 -8.19 -27.64
C GLU A 110 -16.83 -6.76 -27.14
N ALA A 111 -17.09 -6.59 -25.84
CA ALA A 111 -17.33 -5.27 -25.26
C ALA A 111 -16.11 -4.35 -25.30
N VAL A 112 -14.88 -4.87 -25.07
CA VAL A 112 -13.65 -4.04 -25.08
C VAL A 112 -13.20 -3.66 -26.49
N PHE A 113 -13.71 -4.33 -27.53
CA PHE A 113 -13.48 -4.00 -28.94
C PHE A 113 -14.65 -3.26 -29.61
N ASP A 114 -15.79 -3.05 -28.91
CA ASP A 114 -16.95 -2.35 -29.45
C ASP A 114 -16.65 -0.86 -29.68
N PRO A 115 -16.69 -0.36 -30.92
CA PRO A 115 -16.31 1.02 -31.24
C PRO A 115 -17.22 2.07 -30.54
N GLU A 116 -18.50 1.78 -30.35
CA GLU A 116 -19.44 2.72 -29.73
C GLU A 116 -19.15 2.86 -28.24
N LEU A 117 -18.89 1.75 -27.55
CA LEU A 117 -18.49 1.76 -26.15
C LEU A 117 -17.14 2.42 -25.94
N VAL A 118 -16.17 2.11 -26.80
CA VAL A 118 -14.81 2.71 -26.76
C VAL A 118 -14.91 4.23 -26.94
N GLU A 119 -15.67 4.73 -27.92
CA GLU A 119 -15.86 6.17 -28.12
C GLU A 119 -16.58 6.84 -26.94
N ARG A 120 -17.58 6.17 -26.37
CA ARG A 120 -18.28 6.68 -25.19
C ARG A 120 -17.34 6.81 -23.97
N VAL A 121 -16.45 5.84 -23.74
CA VAL A 121 -15.42 5.91 -22.69
C VAL A 121 -14.38 6.97 -23.06
N ARG A 122 -13.93 7.05 -24.30
CA ARG A 122 -13.01 8.09 -24.78
C ARG A 122 -13.56 9.51 -24.50
N ALA A 123 -14.87 9.70 -24.65
CA ALA A 123 -15.53 10.99 -24.39
C ALA A 123 -15.77 11.28 -22.89
N ALA A 124 -15.52 10.32 -21.97
CA ALA A 124 -15.67 10.51 -20.54
C ALA A 124 -14.57 11.42 -19.99
N THR A 125 -14.81 12.08 -18.86
CA THR A 125 -13.84 12.93 -18.17
C THR A 125 -13.22 12.25 -16.95
N GLY A 126 -13.76 11.08 -16.56
CA GLY A 126 -13.22 10.22 -15.53
C GLY A 126 -13.58 8.77 -15.75
N VAL A 127 -12.78 7.87 -15.19
CA VAL A 127 -13.00 6.43 -15.18
C VAL A 127 -12.91 5.93 -13.74
N TYR A 128 -13.82 5.04 -13.37
CA TYR A 128 -13.83 4.42 -12.03
C TYR A 128 -13.86 2.90 -12.14
N PHE A 129 -12.87 2.24 -11.52
CA PHE A 129 -12.80 0.79 -11.40
C PHE A 129 -13.29 0.34 -10.02
N ILE A 130 -14.33 -0.52 -9.98
CA ILE A 130 -14.82 -1.07 -8.71
C ILE A 130 -13.91 -2.16 -8.15
N GLY A 131 -14.16 -2.54 -6.89
CA GLY A 131 -13.47 -3.64 -6.21
C GLY A 131 -13.97 -5.02 -6.64
N GLY A 132 -13.15 -6.03 -6.35
CA GLY A 132 -13.40 -7.45 -6.63
C GLY A 132 -12.09 -8.21 -6.88
N ALA A 133 -12.02 -9.00 -7.95
CA ALA A 133 -10.80 -9.68 -8.38
C ALA A 133 -10.07 -8.84 -9.45
N GLN A 134 -8.88 -8.36 -9.12
CA GLN A 134 -8.12 -7.47 -10.00
C GLN A 134 -7.63 -8.17 -11.28
N GLY A 135 -7.33 -9.46 -11.23
CA GLY A 135 -6.99 -10.24 -12.42
C GLY A 135 -8.05 -10.14 -13.51
N ARG A 136 -9.34 -10.06 -13.15
CA ARG A 136 -10.44 -9.89 -14.13
C ARG A 136 -10.38 -8.57 -14.90
N ILE A 137 -9.91 -7.50 -14.26
CA ILE A 137 -9.76 -6.20 -14.93
C ILE A 137 -8.66 -6.30 -15.98
N VAL A 138 -7.54 -6.88 -15.61
CA VAL A 138 -6.38 -7.03 -16.49
C VAL A 138 -6.69 -8.00 -17.64
N ASP A 139 -7.30 -9.15 -17.34
CA ASP A 139 -7.71 -10.14 -18.36
C ASP A 139 -8.76 -9.59 -19.35
N ALA A 140 -9.52 -8.56 -18.97
CA ALA A 140 -10.45 -7.89 -19.86
C ALA A 140 -9.80 -6.80 -20.73
N LEU A 141 -8.83 -6.06 -20.18
CA LEU A 141 -8.31 -4.85 -20.79
C LEU A 141 -6.95 -5.02 -21.51
N LEU A 142 -6.23 -6.11 -21.23
CA LEU A 142 -5.10 -6.58 -22.02
C LEU A 142 -5.54 -7.80 -22.85
N ASP A 143 -5.03 -7.90 -24.07
CA ASP A 143 -5.26 -9.06 -24.94
C ASP A 143 -4.34 -10.25 -24.58
N ASP A 144 -4.43 -11.34 -25.35
CA ASP A 144 -3.64 -12.56 -25.12
C ASP A 144 -2.12 -12.33 -25.25
N ASP A 145 -1.70 -11.30 -25.98
CA ASP A 145 -0.31 -10.87 -26.14
C ASP A 145 0.10 -9.83 -25.06
N ARG A 146 -0.79 -9.54 -24.10
CA ARG A 146 -0.63 -8.52 -23.06
C ARG A 146 -0.55 -7.09 -23.60
N GLU A 147 -1.04 -6.87 -24.80
CA GLU A 147 -1.15 -5.55 -25.41
C GLU A 147 -2.47 -4.86 -25.00
N GLN A 148 -2.46 -3.54 -25.04
CA GLN A 148 -3.65 -2.75 -24.69
C GLN A 148 -4.79 -2.93 -25.69
N THR A 149 -5.97 -3.33 -25.25
CA THR A 149 -7.20 -3.33 -26.04
C THR A 149 -7.59 -1.90 -26.46
N PRO A 150 -8.47 -1.71 -27.46
CA PRO A 150 -9.00 -0.39 -27.80
C PRO A 150 -9.67 0.33 -26.63
N MET A 151 -10.33 -0.42 -25.73
CA MET A 151 -10.93 0.12 -24.51
C MET A 151 -9.87 0.69 -23.56
N LEU A 152 -8.78 -0.05 -23.28
CA LEU A 152 -7.69 0.44 -22.43
C LEU A 152 -7.00 1.66 -23.05
N LYS A 153 -6.79 1.67 -24.36
CA LYS A 153 -6.25 2.84 -25.09
C LYS A 153 -7.13 4.08 -24.86
N ALA A 154 -8.46 3.93 -24.95
CA ALA A 154 -9.40 5.03 -24.67
C ALA A 154 -9.32 5.53 -23.22
N ILE A 155 -9.19 4.62 -22.25
CA ILE A 155 -8.99 4.97 -20.83
C ILE A 155 -7.70 5.76 -20.63
N TRP A 156 -6.59 5.33 -21.25
CA TRP A 156 -5.33 6.05 -21.23
C TRP A 156 -5.43 7.44 -21.86
N GLU A 157 -6.21 7.62 -22.92
CA GLU A 157 -6.46 8.92 -23.53
C GLU A 157 -7.23 9.85 -22.56
N VAL A 158 -8.18 9.33 -21.78
CA VAL A 158 -8.86 10.09 -20.72
C VAL A 158 -7.82 10.60 -19.72
N TYR A 159 -6.93 9.73 -19.24
CA TYR A 159 -5.91 10.08 -18.27
C TYR A 159 -4.89 11.10 -18.80
N ARG A 160 -4.35 10.86 -20.01
CA ARG A 160 -3.33 11.76 -20.63
C ARG A 160 -3.84 13.16 -20.88
N ARG A 161 -5.12 13.33 -21.25
CA ARG A 161 -5.69 14.68 -21.49
C ARG A 161 -6.12 15.44 -20.23
N GLY A 162 -5.99 14.86 -19.04
CA GLY A 162 -6.26 15.53 -17.78
C GLY A 162 -7.45 14.95 -17.00
N GLY A 163 -8.08 13.86 -17.45
CA GLY A 163 -9.15 13.19 -16.73
C GLY A 163 -8.67 12.43 -15.50
N VAL A 164 -9.61 11.95 -14.69
CA VAL A 164 -9.32 11.17 -13.47
C VAL A 164 -9.46 9.67 -13.71
N ILE A 165 -8.52 8.88 -13.20
CA ILE A 165 -8.68 7.44 -13.02
C ILE A 165 -8.82 7.18 -11.52
N ALA A 166 -9.99 6.73 -11.11
CA ALA A 166 -10.30 6.35 -9.74
C ALA A 166 -10.48 4.83 -9.66
N GLY A 167 -10.12 4.23 -8.54
CA GLY A 167 -10.33 2.81 -8.35
C GLY A 167 -10.24 2.39 -6.90
N THR A 168 -11.15 1.50 -6.50
CA THR A 168 -11.21 0.97 -5.15
C THR A 168 -10.76 -0.48 -5.09
N SER A 169 -10.01 -0.86 -4.05
CA SER A 169 -9.58 -2.24 -3.83
C SER A 169 -8.88 -2.82 -5.08
N ALA A 170 -9.49 -3.76 -5.79
CA ALA A 170 -8.98 -4.28 -7.07
C ALA A 170 -8.66 -3.15 -8.08
N GLY A 171 -9.54 -2.13 -8.16
CA GLY A 171 -9.34 -0.97 -9.01
C GLY A 171 -8.17 -0.07 -8.60
N ALA A 172 -7.75 -0.12 -7.33
CA ALA A 172 -6.52 0.54 -6.87
C ALA A 172 -5.28 -0.29 -7.24
N ALA A 173 -5.34 -1.60 -7.04
CA ALA A 173 -4.21 -2.50 -7.31
C ALA A 173 -3.73 -2.44 -8.77
N ILE A 174 -4.66 -2.33 -9.73
CA ILE A 174 -4.32 -2.29 -11.17
C ILE A 174 -3.58 -1.01 -11.59
N MET A 175 -3.47 0.00 -10.72
CA MET A 175 -2.84 1.28 -11.08
C MET A 175 -1.31 1.19 -11.16
N SER A 176 -0.68 0.23 -10.47
CA SER A 176 0.76 -0.07 -10.62
C SER A 176 1.05 -0.92 -11.85
N HIS A 177 2.33 -1.01 -12.23
CA HIS A 177 2.78 -1.86 -13.34
C HIS A 177 2.77 -3.34 -12.99
N VAL A 178 2.95 -3.67 -11.72
CA VAL A 178 2.84 -5.03 -11.18
C VAL A 178 1.84 -5.00 -10.04
N MET A 179 1.02 -6.02 -9.92
CA MET A 179 0.03 -6.16 -8.87
C MET A 179 -0.07 -7.60 -8.38
N PHE A 180 -0.64 -7.84 -7.22
CA PHE A 180 -1.13 -9.19 -6.90
C PHE A 180 -2.31 -9.53 -7.81
N ARG A 181 -2.30 -10.74 -8.41
CA ARG A 181 -3.41 -11.22 -9.25
C ARG A 181 -4.66 -11.50 -8.43
N ASP A 182 -4.45 -12.08 -7.24
CA ASP A 182 -5.48 -12.42 -6.25
C ASP A 182 -5.14 -11.82 -4.87
N ALA A 183 -5.78 -12.33 -3.83
CA ALA A 183 -5.62 -11.84 -2.46
C ALA A 183 -5.01 -12.90 -1.51
N PRO A 184 -3.83 -13.49 -1.82
CA PRO A 184 -3.22 -14.48 -0.94
C PRO A 184 -2.89 -13.89 0.44
N PRO A 185 -2.96 -14.68 1.52
CA PRO A 185 -2.61 -14.24 2.85
C PRO A 185 -1.14 -13.80 2.94
N PRO A 186 -0.81 -12.69 3.65
CA PRO A 186 0.55 -12.20 3.74
C PRO A 186 1.58 -13.21 4.25
N LEU A 187 1.22 -14.01 5.25
CA LEU A 187 2.11 -15.04 5.81
C LEU A 187 2.44 -16.14 4.80
N GLN A 188 1.49 -16.51 3.93
CA GLN A 188 1.73 -17.46 2.84
C GLN A 188 2.77 -16.91 1.86
N ILE A 189 2.66 -15.64 1.50
CA ILE A 189 3.58 -14.98 0.58
C ILE A 189 4.98 -14.81 1.19
N LEU A 190 5.07 -14.51 2.49
CA LEU A 190 6.35 -14.47 3.19
C LEU A 190 7.09 -15.82 3.16
N ARG A 191 6.34 -16.93 3.21
CA ARG A 191 6.90 -18.30 3.18
C ARG A 191 7.26 -18.78 1.79
N ASN A 192 6.38 -18.53 0.82
CA ASN A 192 6.46 -19.16 -0.50
C ASN A 192 7.03 -18.23 -1.58
N GLY A 193 7.12 -16.91 -1.31
CA GLY A 193 7.47 -15.93 -2.33
C GLY A 193 6.33 -15.64 -3.28
N VAL A 194 6.68 -15.10 -4.45
CA VAL A 194 5.75 -14.79 -5.55
C VAL A 194 6.35 -15.17 -6.90
N THR A 195 5.48 -15.61 -7.81
CA THR A 195 5.80 -15.93 -9.20
C THR A 195 4.97 -15.06 -10.12
N MET A 196 5.60 -14.49 -11.17
CA MET A 196 4.89 -13.73 -12.21
C MET A 196 3.99 -14.64 -13.02
N GLY A 197 2.74 -14.22 -13.21
CA GLY A 197 1.68 -15.01 -13.85
C GLY A 197 0.90 -15.91 -12.88
N GLU A 198 1.34 -16.05 -11.61
CA GLU A 198 0.67 -16.83 -10.56
C GLU A 198 0.14 -15.91 -9.45
N GLU A 199 0.95 -15.58 -8.44
CA GLU A 199 0.55 -14.69 -7.34
C GLU A 199 0.53 -13.22 -7.76
N ILE A 200 1.46 -12.82 -8.64
CA ILE A 200 1.56 -11.46 -9.18
C ILE A 200 1.43 -11.46 -10.70
N ASP A 201 0.98 -10.33 -11.24
CA ASP A 201 0.75 -10.15 -12.67
C ASP A 201 0.96 -8.69 -13.07
N ASP A 202 0.92 -8.40 -14.39
CA ASP A 202 0.90 -7.03 -14.88
C ASP A 202 -0.31 -6.28 -14.34
N GLY A 203 -0.09 -5.03 -13.97
CA GLY A 203 -1.16 -4.05 -13.77
C GLY A 203 -1.39 -3.23 -15.03
N LEU A 204 -2.17 -2.16 -14.93
CA LEU A 204 -2.44 -1.26 -16.07
C LEU A 204 -1.44 -0.09 -16.17
N GLY A 205 -0.59 0.09 -15.16
CA GLY A 205 0.58 0.96 -15.19
C GLY A 205 0.29 2.47 -15.19
N PHE A 206 -0.85 2.93 -14.67
CA PHE A 206 -1.17 4.37 -14.59
C PHE A 206 -0.23 5.15 -13.66
N LEU A 207 0.36 4.49 -12.67
CA LEU A 207 1.37 5.04 -11.77
C LEU A 207 2.77 4.75 -12.32
N ASP A 208 3.77 5.56 -11.93
CA ASP A 208 5.17 5.32 -12.30
C ASP A 208 5.64 3.91 -11.91
N LYS A 209 6.44 3.29 -12.77
CA LYS A 209 6.90 1.90 -12.63
C LYS A 209 7.71 1.59 -11.36
N ASN A 210 8.24 2.62 -10.71
CA ASN A 210 8.98 2.46 -9.47
C ASN A 210 8.07 2.36 -8.24
N TRP A 211 6.74 2.41 -8.42
CA TRP A 211 5.76 2.35 -7.35
C TRP A 211 4.85 1.12 -7.46
N PHE A 212 4.76 0.37 -6.37
CA PHE A 212 3.82 -0.73 -6.18
C PHE A 212 2.62 -0.26 -5.37
N VAL A 213 1.40 -0.69 -5.71
CA VAL A 213 0.18 -0.34 -4.96
C VAL A 213 -0.39 -1.57 -4.26
N GLU A 214 -0.57 -1.45 -2.95
CA GLU A 214 -1.28 -2.44 -2.13
C GLU A 214 -2.51 -1.80 -1.49
N GLN A 215 -3.62 -2.49 -1.51
CA GLN A 215 -4.92 -2.06 -1.00
C GLN A 215 -5.36 -2.89 0.21
N HIS A 216 -6.28 -2.36 1.06
CA HIS A 216 -6.63 -2.90 2.37
C HIS A 216 -5.37 -3.16 3.22
N CYS A 217 -4.40 -2.27 3.13
CA CYS A 217 -3.02 -2.56 3.51
C CYS A 217 -2.87 -2.83 5.00
N LEU A 218 -3.36 -1.91 5.82
CA LEU A 218 -3.22 -1.99 7.28
C LEU A 218 -4.22 -2.97 7.91
N VAL A 219 -5.47 -2.96 7.42
CA VAL A 219 -6.53 -3.81 7.98
C VAL A 219 -6.25 -5.30 7.78
N ARG A 220 -5.45 -5.67 6.78
CA ARG A 220 -5.12 -7.06 6.44
C ARG A 220 -3.63 -7.38 6.52
N GLY A 221 -2.81 -6.51 7.12
CA GLY A 221 -1.36 -6.69 7.25
C GLY A 221 -0.62 -6.88 5.93
N ARG A 222 -1.18 -6.38 4.82
CA ARG A 222 -0.70 -6.66 3.46
C ARG A 222 0.62 -5.98 3.10
N PHE A 223 1.08 -5.03 3.92
CA PHE A 223 2.41 -4.43 3.75
C PHE A 223 3.50 -5.51 3.67
N ALA A 224 3.36 -6.58 4.44
CA ALA A 224 4.36 -7.66 4.47
C ALA A 224 4.46 -8.41 3.14
N ARG A 225 3.33 -8.74 2.48
CA ARG A 225 3.35 -9.38 1.17
C ARG A 225 3.79 -8.41 0.06
N ALA A 226 3.45 -7.11 0.19
CA ALA A 226 3.91 -6.08 -0.74
C ALA A 226 5.44 -6.01 -0.79
N LEU A 227 6.12 -6.10 0.37
CA LEU A 227 7.58 -6.12 0.44
C LEU A 227 8.17 -7.31 -0.32
N VAL A 228 7.53 -8.50 -0.28
CA VAL A 228 7.98 -9.67 -1.05
C VAL A 228 7.85 -9.42 -2.55
N ALA A 229 6.71 -8.93 -3.01
CA ALA A 229 6.47 -8.60 -4.42
C ALA A 229 7.43 -7.51 -4.92
N MET A 230 7.58 -6.43 -4.17
CA MET A 230 8.51 -5.33 -4.48
C MET A 230 9.95 -5.83 -4.59
N HIS A 231 10.41 -6.64 -3.64
CA HIS A 231 11.77 -7.20 -3.67
C HIS A 231 11.99 -8.13 -4.86
N SER A 232 11.03 -9.03 -5.14
CA SER A 232 11.08 -9.95 -6.28
C SER A 232 11.15 -9.19 -7.61
N GLN A 233 10.37 -8.13 -7.77
CA GLN A 233 10.27 -7.35 -9.01
C GLN A 233 11.22 -6.14 -9.07
N LYS A 234 12.04 -5.94 -8.02
CA LYS A 234 12.98 -4.81 -7.90
C LYS A 234 12.28 -3.45 -8.00
N ILE A 235 11.07 -3.34 -7.45
CA ILE A 235 10.30 -2.11 -7.36
C ILE A 235 10.68 -1.43 -6.04
N PRO A 236 11.32 -0.25 -6.07
CA PRO A 236 11.93 0.32 -4.87
C PRO A 236 10.93 0.92 -3.87
N PHE A 237 9.74 1.33 -4.33
CA PHE A 237 8.77 2.05 -3.51
C PHE A 237 7.40 1.40 -3.54
N GLY A 238 6.68 1.47 -2.42
CA GLY A 238 5.32 0.96 -2.31
C GLY A 238 4.38 1.96 -1.63
N ILE A 239 3.13 1.91 -2.04
CA ILE A 239 2.00 2.66 -1.49
C ILE A 239 0.99 1.66 -0.96
N GLY A 240 0.84 1.61 0.35
CA GLY A 240 -0.17 0.79 1.02
C GLY A 240 -1.35 1.64 1.47
N VAL A 241 -2.44 1.66 0.71
CA VAL A 241 -3.65 2.44 1.05
C VAL A 241 -4.60 1.59 1.88
N ASP A 242 -5.09 2.13 3.00
CA ASP A 242 -6.04 1.40 3.85
C ASP A 242 -7.51 1.67 3.51
N GLU A 243 -8.40 0.93 4.15
CA GLU A 243 -9.86 1.05 3.96
C GLU A 243 -10.37 2.44 4.37
N ASN A 244 -11.38 2.93 3.68
CA ASN A 244 -11.96 4.28 3.84
C ASN A 244 -10.95 5.43 3.69
N THR A 245 -9.91 5.21 2.91
CA THR A 245 -8.82 6.16 2.65
C THR A 245 -8.50 6.15 1.17
N ALA A 246 -8.07 7.28 0.65
CA ALA A 246 -7.55 7.39 -0.70
C ALA A 246 -6.26 8.21 -0.74
N LEU A 247 -5.37 7.84 -1.65
CA LEU A 247 -4.25 8.68 -2.07
C LEU A 247 -4.60 9.33 -3.40
N VAL A 248 -4.71 10.64 -3.40
CA VAL A 248 -5.02 11.46 -4.58
C VAL A 248 -3.72 11.91 -5.21
N VAL A 249 -3.36 11.35 -6.37
CA VAL A 249 -2.13 11.69 -7.09
C VAL A 249 -2.46 12.64 -8.23
N ARG A 250 -1.86 13.81 -8.25
CA ARG A 250 -2.03 14.82 -9.30
C ARG A 250 -0.81 14.86 -10.20
N ARG A 251 -1.04 14.79 -11.51
CA ARG A 251 0.01 14.84 -12.56
C ARG A 251 1.13 13.81 -12.33
N GLY A 252 0.80 12.67 -11.72
CA GLY A 252 1.76 11.61 -11.43
C GLY A 252 2.82 11.93 -10.37
N VAL A 253 2.77 13.08 -9.70
CA VAL A 253 3.84 13.54 -8.79
C VAL A 253 3.32 13.90 -7.41
N GLU A 254 2.39 14.82 -7.30
CA GLU A 254 1.91 15.31 -6.00
C GLU A 254 0.77 14.43 -5.49
N ALA A 255 0.96 13.83 -4.32
CA ALA A 255 -0.01 12.92 -3.74
C ALA A 255 -0.45 13.40 -2.35
N THR A 256 -1.76 13.36 -2.08
CA THR A 256 -2.37 13.80 -0.81
C THR A 256 -3.28 12.72 -0.26
N VAL A 257 -3.21 12.47 1.03
CA VAL A 257 -4.08 11.51 1.73
C VAL A 257 -5.40 12.17 2.10
N ILE A 258 -6.52 11.50 1.75
CA ILE A 258 -7.87 11.88 2.17
C ILE A 258 -8.58 10.68 2.79
N GLY A 259 -9.54 10.92 3.66
CA GLY A 259 -10.35 9.87 4.30
C GLY A 259 -10.04 9.68 5.78
N TYR A 260 -10.22 8.46 6.30
CA TYR A 260 -10.29 8.19 7.75
C TYR A 260 -9.12 7.42 8.34
N LYS A 261 -8.27 6.85 7.50
CA LYS A 261 -7.08 6.10 7.89
C LYS A 261 -5.91 6.58 7.03
N GLY A 262 -4.76 6.00 7.23
CA GLY A 262 -3.56 6.47 6.57
C GLY A 262 -3.13 5.64 5.35
N VAL A 263 -2.02 6.08 4.84
CA VAL A 263 -1.26 5.45 3.76
C VAL A 263 0.12 5.09 4.29
N LEU A 264 0.52 3.84 4.10
CA LEU A 264 1.85 3.36 4.42
C LEU A 264 2.75 3.47 3.19
N ILE A 265 3.83 4.20 3.29
CA ILE A 265 4.88 4.26 2.28
C ILE A 265 5.97 3.26 2.64
N LEU A 266 6.31 2.41 1.68
CA LEU A 266 7.35 1.39 1.79
C LEU A 266 8.53 1.81 0.93
N ASP A 267 9.73 1.85 1.48
CA ASP A 267 10.97 2.11 0.74
C ASP A 267 11.96 0.97 0.98
N ILE A 268 12.23 0.20 -0.09
CA ILE A 268 13.23 -0.88 -0.09
C ILE A 268 14.47 -0.53 -0.91
N SER A 269 14.62 0.72 -1.36
CA SER A 269 15.73 1.14 -2.23
C SER A 269 17.13 0.90 -1.61
N GLN A 270 17.19 0.88 -0.28
CA GLN A 270 18.43 0.60 0.47
C GLN A 270 18.34 -0.71 1.29
N ALA A 271 17.26 -1.47 1.11
CA ALA A 271 17.07 -2.73 1.82
C ALA A 271 18.02 -3.82 1.28
N LYS A 272 18.35 -4.78 2.14
CA LYS A 272 19.27 -5.87 1.83
C LYS A 272 18.69 -7.20 2.27
N ALA A 273 18.57 -8.15 1.34
CA ALA A 273 18.27 -9.53 1.65
C ALA A 273 19.48 -10.23 2.27
N ASP A 274 19.24 -11.18 3.16
CA ASP A 274 20.28 -12.05 3.67
C ASP A 274 20.43 -13.28 2.74
N SER A 275 21.45 -13.28 1.92
CA SER A 275 21.70 -14.35 0.93
C SER A 275 22.00 -15.72 1.54
N LYS A 276 22.09 -15.83 2.87
CA LYS A 276 22.30 -17.10 3.58
C LYS A 276 20.99 -17.73 4.06
N MET A 277 19.88 -17.02 3.91
CA MET A 277 18.55 -17.50 4.28
C MET A 277 17.86 -18.00 3.01
N ASP A 278 17.22 -19.16 3.11
CA ASP A 278 16.40 -19.73 2.04
C ASP A 278 15.01 -19.05 2.02
N GLU A 279 14.50 -18.66 3.19
CA GLU A 279 13.25 -17.95 3.33
C GLU A 279 13.42 -16.44 3.19
N PHE A 280 12.31 -15.74 2.95
CA PHE A 280 12.30 -14.28 2.83
C PHE A 280 12.91 -13.62 4.06
N SER A 281 13.92 -12.81 3.82
CA SER A 281 14.50 -11.93 4.84
C SER A 281 14.90 -10.60 4.19
N LEU A 282 14.63 -9.51 4.88
CA LEU A 282 14.95 -8.18 4.36
C LEU A 282 15.32 -7.27 5.53
N LYS A 283 16.39 -6.52 5.40
CA LYS A 283 16.90 -5.58 6.41
C LYS A 283 16.91 -4.17 5.86
N ASN A 284 16.73 -3.21 6.76
CA ASN A 284 16.80 -1.79 6.44
C ASN A 284 15.72 -1.34 5.44
N VAL A 285 14.53 -1.91 5.51
CA VAL A 285 13.32 -1.34 4.90
C VAL A 285 12.98 -0.06 5.66
N LYS A 286 12.56 1.00 4.98
CA LYS A 286 12.02 2.18 5.63
C LYS A 286 10.50 2.25 5.44
N LEU A 287 9.81 2.56 6.52
CA LEU A 287 8.37 2.73 6.58
C LEU A 287 8.04 4.15 6.97
N SER A 288 7.12 4.78 6.25
CA SER A 288 6.52 6.05 6.66
C SER A 288 5.00 5.92 6.65
N TYR A 289 4.35 6.44 7.66
CA TYR A 289 2.90 6.46 7.77
C TYR A 289 2.40 7.89 7.61
N LEU A 290 1.59 8.08 6.59
CA LEU A 290 0.95 9.34 6.27
C LEU A 290 -0.52 9.25 6.61
N ASP A 291 -1.02 10.23 7.34
CA ASP A 291 -2.42 10.30 7.71
C ASP A 291 -3.14 11.41 6.94
N ARG A 292 -4.41 11.61 7.23
CA ARG A 292 -5.28 12.59 6.57
C ARG A 292 -4.62 13.97 6.44
N GLY A 293 -4.68 14.55 5.25
CA GLY A 293 -4.13 15.86 4.91
C GLY A 293 -2.63 15.86 4.60
N ASP A 294 -1.90 14.80 4.95
CA ASP A 294 -0.49 14.69 4.61
C ASP A 294 -0.31 14.55 3.11
N SER A 295 0.80 15.07 2.59
CA SER A 295 1.15 14.97 1.19
C SER A 295 2.57 14.44 0.99
N ILE A 296 2.79 13.82 -0.16
CA ILE A 296 4.09 13.30 -0.59
C ILE A 296 4.32 13.64 -2.06
N ASN A 297 5.52 14.10 -2.37
CA ASN A 297 5.99 14.18 -3.75
C ASN A 297 6.56 12.81 -4.15
N LEU A 298 5.92 12.10 -5.06
CA LEU A 298 6.32 10.74 -5.46
C LEU A 298 7.67 10.67 -6.19
N ARG A 299 8.16 11.79 -6.73
CA ARG A 299 9.45 11.85 -7.41
C ARG A 299 10.61 12.06 -6.42
N THR A 300 10.46 13.00 -5.49
CA THR A 300 11.49 13.30 -4.48
C THR A 300 11.33 12.48 -3.21
N ARG A 301 10.15 11.95 -2.96
CA ARG A 301 9.71 11.24 -1.73
C ARG A 301 9.65 12.15 -0.51
N GLU A 302 9.70 13.46 -0.72
CA GLU A 302 9.53 14.43 0.34
C GLU A 302 8.08 14.45 0.82
N VAL A 303 7.90 14.28 2.14
CA VAL A 303 6.60 14.32 2.81
C VAL A 303 6.41 15.68 3.45
N THR A 304 5.23 16.23 3.25
CA THR A 304 4.77 17.46 3.92
C THR A 304 3.56 17.08 4.78
N PRO A 305 3.69 17.09 6.12
CA PRO A 305 2.59 16.88 7.02
C PRO A 305 1.48 17.92 6.83
N ALA A 306 0.25 17.56 7.18
CA ALA A 306 -0.89 18.48 7.17
C ALA A 306 -0.58 19.75 7.99
N GLU A 307 -1.22 20.87 7.64
CA GLU A 307 -0.95 22.18 8.26
C GLU A 307 -1.20 22.12 9.75
N GLU A 308 -2.30 21.50 10.17
CA GLU A 308 -2.68 21.32 11.57
C GLU A 308 -1.61 20.59 12.36
N LYS A 309 -0.99 19.54 11.79
CA LYS A 309 0.10 18.79 12.43
C LYS A 309 1.41 19.58 12.50
N ARG A 310 1.70 20.42 11.51
CA ARG A 310 2.95 21.22 11.48
C ARG A 310 3.00 22.25 12.57
N ASP A 311 1.86 22.78 12.96
CA ASP A 311 1.70 23.81 13.97
C ASP A 311 1.51 23.24 15.38
N ASP A 312 1.38 21.91 15.52
CA ASP A 312 1.17 21.20 16.77
C ASP A 312 2.47 20.53 17.28
N ILE A 313 2.45 19.22 17.57
CA ILE A 313 3.57 18.53 18.22
C ILE A 313 4.48 17.88 17.17
N LYS A 314 5.72 18.37 17.07
CA LYS A 314 6.78 17.69 16.35
C LYS A 314 7.49 16.68 17.26
N LEU A 315 7.56 15.42 16.81
CA LEU A 315 8.25 14.32 17.47
C LEU A 315 9.60 14.08 16.79
N ASP A 316 10.69 14.51 17.42
CA ASP A 316 12.05 14.30 16.94
C ASP A 316 12.86 13.56 18.01
N PRO A 317 12.98 12.22 17.89
CA PRO A 317 13.68 11.42 18.90
C PRO A 317 15.17 11.75 19.07
N ASN A 318 15.75 12.52 18.15
CA ASN A 318 17.15 12.94 18.22
C ASN A 318 17.31 14.35 18.83
N ALA A 319 16.21 15.07 19.08
CA ALA A 319 16.25 16.36 19.73
C ALA A 319 16.58 16.24 21.22
N SER A 320 17.35 17.18 21.75
CA SER A 320 17.79 17.16 23.15
C SER A 320 16.66 17.39 24.17
N ASP A 321 15.54 17.94 23.72
CA ASP A 321 14.32 18.20 24.48
C ASP A 321 13.20 17.18 24.19
N PHE A 322 13.50 16.10 23.49
CA PHE A 322 12.53 15.06 23.20
C PHE A 322 11.97 14.44 24.49
N SER A 323 10.67 14.55 24.67
CA SER A 323 9.95 14.06 25.84
C SER A 323 8.82 13.13 25.39
N PRO A 324 9.09 11.84 25.20
CA PRO A 324 8.11 10.89 24.67
C PRO A 324 6.98 10.61 25.67
N TYR A 325 5.78 10.41 25.14
CA TYR A 325 4.61 10.03 25.90
C TYR A 325 4.68 8.57 26.40
N PHE A 326 5.15 7.65 25.53
CA PHE A 326 5.28 6.23 25.85
C PHE A 326 6.67 5.91 26.44
N ASN A 327 6.73 4.93 27.35
CA ASN A 327 7.96 4.57 28.06
C ASN A 327 8.11 3.07 28.31
N HIS A 328 7.49 2.22 27.51
CA HIS A 328 7.49 0.77 27.66
C HIS A 328 7.90 0.05 26.39
N ARG A 329 8.47 -1.15 26.55
CA ARG A 329 8.80 -2.02 25.44
C ARG A 329 7.53 -2.51 24.77
N MET A 330 7.53 -2.50 23.44
CA MET A 330 6.42 -2.94 22.62
C MET A 330 6.72 -4.30 22.00
N PHE A 331 5.74 -5.20 22.14
CA PHE A 331 5.79 -6.52 21.56
C PHE A 331 4.39 -6.91 21.04
N TYR A 332 4.29 -7.15 19.75
CA TYR A 332 3.05 -7.48 19.07
C TYR A 332 3.08 -8.97 18.68
N THR A 333 2.15 -9.76 19.20
CA THR A 333 2.05 -11.19 18.89
C THR A 333 1.43 -11.47 17.53
N ASP A 334 0.77 -10.46 16.94
CA ASP A 334 0.21 -10.50 15.57
C ASP A 334 0.40 -9.12 14.92
N ILE A 335 1.56 -8.93 14.28
CA ILE A 335 1.89 -7.67 13.60
C ILE A 335 1.11 -7.49 12.28
N LEU A 336 0.55 -8.57 11.73
CA LEU A 336 -0.28 -8.56 10.53
C LEU A 336 -1.76 -8.29 10.86
N GLY A 337 -2.09 -8.15 12.14
CA GLY A 337 -3.43 -7.80 12.62
C GLY A 337 -3.87 -6.41 12.16
N ASN A 338 -5.19 -6.18 12.22
CA ASN A 338 -5.81 -4.92 11.81
C ASN A 338 -5.16 -3.72 12.51
N ALA A 339 -4.65 -2.78 11.73
CA ALA A 339 -3.99 -1.55 12.16
C ALA A 339 -2.76 -1.71 13.08
N ALA A 340 -2.29 -2.94 13.34
CA ALA A 340 -1.19 -3.21 14.26
C ALA A 340 0.08 -2.45 13.90
N VAL A 341 0.43 -2.38 12.62
CA VAL A 341 1.63 -1.66 12.18
C VAL A 341 1.48 -0.15 12.33
N ALA A 342 0.31 0.42 12.06
CA ALA A 342 0.08 1.87 12.24
C ALA A 342 0.13 2.27 13.72
N ASP A 343 -0.52 1.50 14.60
CA ASP A 343 -0.44 1.69 16.05
C ASP A 343 1.02 1.59 16.55
N LEU A 344 1.75 0.57 16.08
CA LEU A 344 3.17 0.41 16.41
C LEU A 344 4.00 1.63 15.99
N LEU A 345 3.82 2.12 14.75
CA LEU A 345 4.61 3.25 14.23
C LEU A 345 4.35 4.53 15.03
N GLY A 346 3.09 4.87 15.30
CA GLY A 346 2.70 6.02 16.12
C GLY A 346 3.28 5.95 17.54
N ARG A 347 3.14 4.78 18.18
CA ARG A 347 3.70 4.59 19.52
C ARG A 347 5.22 4.54 19.55
N LEU A 348 5.89 4.04 18.49
CA LEU A 348 7.34 3.93 18.47
C LEU A 348 8.00 5.30 18.28
N ILE A 349 7.43 6.16 17.43
CA ILE A 349 8.01 7.49 17.22
C ILE A 349 7.94 8.35 18.49
N ASP A 350 6.94 8.13 19.33
CA ASP A 350 6.71 8.83 20.57
C ASP A 350 7.01 7.96 21.82
N ASN A 351 8.07 7.15 21.75
CA ASN A 351 8.46 6.25 22.83
C ASN A 351 9.88 6.53 23.33
N LYS A 352 10.12 6.22 24.60
CA LYS A 352 11.46 6.19 25.15
C LYS A 352 12.31 5.07 24.55
N GLU A 353 11.71 3.90 24.33
CA GLU A 353 12.35 2.76 23.67
C GLU A 353 12.49 3.04 22.18
N SER A 354 13.65 2.67 21.62
CA SER A 354 13.96 2.94 20.19
C SER A 354 13.57 1.81 19.25
N GLU A 355 13.06 0.69 19.77
CA GLU A 355 12.68 -0.47 18.98
C GLU A 355 11.40 -1.15 19.49
N ALA A 356 10.75 -1.87 18.59
CA ALA A 356 9.58 -2.70 18.85
C ALA A 356 9.70 -4.01 18.06
N ILE A 357 9.12 -5.07 18.59
CA ILE A 357 9.09 -6.38 17.96
C ILE A 357 7.65 -6.77 17.65
N GLY A 358 7.43 -7.25 16.43
CA GLY A 358 6.20 -7.90 16.02
C GLY A 358 6.46 -9.31 15.51
N LEU A 359 5.53 -10.21 15.74
CA LEU A 359 5.56 -11.57 15.21
C LEU A 359 4.44 -11.79 14.21
N ALA A 360 4.70 -12.63 13.22
CA ALA A 360 3.68 -13.18 12.32
C ALA A 360 3.89 -14.69 12.21
N PHE A 361 2.89 -15.48 12.59
CA PHE A 361 2.92 -16.93 12.50
C PHE A 361 1.51 -17.50 12.38
N SER A 362 1.36 -18.70 11.83
CA SER A 362 0.09 -19.43 11.88
C SER A 362 -0.16 -19.96 13.27
N GLY A 363 -1.43 -20.04 13.67
CA GLY A 363 -1.81 -20.67 14.94
C GLY A 363 -1.14 -22.05 15.08
N LEU A 364 -0.79 -22.41 16.30
CA LEU A 364 -0.22 -23.72 16.61
C LEU A 364 -1.37 -24.74 16.57
N ASP A 365 -1.46 -25.48 15.47
CA ASP A 365 -2.50 -26.51 15.29
C ASP A 365 -2.28 -27.72 16.22
N SER A 366 -1.04 -27.94 16.68
CA SER A 366 -0.73 -28.89 17.71
C SER A 366 0.14 -28.26 18.81
N LYS A 367 -0.05 -28.73 20.06
CA LYS A 367 0.71 -28.23 21.22
C LYS A 367 2.20 -28.56 21.15
N HIS A 368 2.63 -29.40 20.21
CA HIS A 368 3.97 -29.98 20.19
C HIS A 368 4.75 -29.75 18.89
N GLU A 369 4.12 -29.25 17.83
CA GLU A 369 4.82 -29.00 16.57
C GLU A 369 5.30 -27.54 16.50
N PRO A 370 6.58 -27.33 16.13
CA PRO A 370 7.06 -25.98 15.88
C PRO A 370 6.33 -25.37 14.69
N SER A 371 6.05 -24.09 14.76
CA SER A 371 5.47 -23.31 13.68
C SER A 371 6.52 -22.36 13.13
N ASP A 372 6.64 -22.31 11.80
CA ASP A 372 7.46 -21.33 11.14
C ASP A 372 6.71 -19.99 11.07
N GLY A 373 7.43 -18.91 11.35
CA GLY A 373 6.89 -17.56 11.38
C GLY A 373 7.96 -16.55 11.01
N PHE A 374 7.64 -15.29 11.22
CA PHE A 374 8.54 -14.17 10.95
C PHE A 374 8.57 -13.21 12.12
N GLU A 375 9.76 -12.71 12.44
CA GLU A 375 9.97 -11.57 13.32
C GLU A 375 10.10 -10.31 12.48
N PHE A 376 9.43 -9.27 12.91
CA PHE A 376 9.47 -7.91 12.39
C PHE A 376 10.06 -7.03 13.48
N ARG A 377 11.30 -6.57 13.30
CA ARG A 377 11.96 -5.64 14.20
C ARG A 377 11.89 -4.24 13.64
N PHE A 378 11.11 -3.39 14.29
CA PHE A 378 10.97 -1.98 13.97
C PHE A 378 11.91 -1.17 14.85
N TYR A 379 12.60 -0.18 14.26
CA TYR A 379 13.50 0.66 15.03
C TYR A 379 13.64 2.06 14.44
N ARG A 380 13.89 3.04 15.30
CA ARG A 380 14.16 4.40 14.87
C ARG A 380 15.57 4.52 14.35
N GLY A 381 15.73 5.18 13.20
CA GLY A 381 17.01 5.61 12.63
C GLY A 381 17.28 7.10 12.88
N PRO A 382 18.40 7.61 12.38
CA PRO A 382 18.75 9.04 12.54
C PRO A 382 17.78 9.98 11.84
N ASP A 383 17.08 9.52 10.80
CA ASP A 383 16.12 10.30 10.01
C ASP A 383 14.69 10.15 10.52
N SER A 384 14.43 9.27 11.50
CA SER A 384 13.09 9.02 12.04
C SER A 384 12.56 10.24 12.78
N LYS A 385 11.37 10.69 12.37
CA LYS A 385 10.67 11.82 12.95
C LYS A 385 9.16 11.67 12.76
N GLY A 386 8.38 12.43 13.51
CA GLY A 386 6.94 12.41 13.38
C GLY A 386 6.29 13.73 13.74
N TRP A 387 4.99 13.78 13.58
CA TRP A 387 4.09 14.85 13.99
C TRP A 387 2.82 14.22 14.55
N TYR A 388 2.20 14.94 15.44
CA TYR A 388 1.00 14.50 16.12
C TYR A 388 0.01 15.66 16.24
N THR A 389 -1.28 15.37 16.14
CA THR A 389 -2.38 16.29 16.44
C THR A 389 -3.60 15.54 16.94
N GLU A 390 -4.48 16.22 17.67
CA GLU A 390 -5.81 15.73 18.07
C GLU A 390 -6.95 16.45 17.31
N ASP A 391 -6.63 17.34 16.38
CA ASP A 391 -7.60 18.21 15.71
C ASP A 391 -8.65 17.46 14.89
N TYR A 392 -8.36 16.25 14.44
CA TYR A 392 -9.30 15.40 13.70
C TYR A 392 -10.17 14.49 14.59
N GLY A 393 -10.04 14.61 15.91
CA GLY A 393 -10.84 13.87 16.90
C GLY A 393 -10.33 12.47 17.22
N GLY A 394 -9.06 12.22 16.97
CA GLY A 394 -8.31 11.01 17.28
C GLY A 394 -6.86 11.32 17.60
N GLU A 395 -6.05 10.27 17.72
CA GLU A 395 -4.60 10.38 17.78
C GLU A 395 -4.06 10.25 16.35
N ASP A 396 -3.80 11.37 15.68
CA ASP A 396 -3.41 11.41 14.28
C ASP A 396 -1.90 11.66 14.15
N TYR A 397 -1.17 10.61 13.76
CA TYR A 397 0.27 10.63 13.59
C TYR A 397 0.68 10.71 12.14
N THR A 398 1.69 11.51 11.84
CA THR A 398 2.57 11.34 10.69
C THR A 398 3.89 10.79 11.18
N VAL A 399 4.35 9.67 10.62
CA VAL A 399 5.60 9.02 11.04
C VAL A 399 6.48 8.78 9.84
N LEU A 400 7.73 9.21 9.89
CA LEU A 400 8.67 9.08 8.79
C LEU A 400 9.88 8.21 9.18
N ASP A 401 10.32 7.41 8.23
CA ASP A 401 11.58 6.69 8.22
C ASP A 401 11.81 5.77 9.44
N ILE A 402 10.78 5.02 9.85
CA ILE A 402 10.99 3.89 10.77
C ILE A 402 11.60 2.74 9.98
N HIS A 403 12.70 2.21 10.49
CA HIS A 403 13.37 1.06 9.90
C HIS A 403 12.69 -0.25 10.29
N LEU A 404 12.70 -1.21 9.39
CA LEU A 404 12.16 -2.55 9.59
C LEU A 404 13.16 -3.59 9.09
N ASP A 405 13.46 -4.56 9.96
CA ASP A 405 14.10 -5.82 9.58
C ASP A 405 13.08 -6.96 9.69
N ILE A 406 13.03 -7.83 8.69
CA ILE A 406 12.19 -9.04 8.67
C ILE A 406 13.11 -10.26 8.58
N ARG A 407 12.87 -11.25 9.44
CA ARG A 407 13.59 -12.51 9.40
C ARG A 407 12.70 -13.69 9.74
N PRO A 408 12.93 -14.87 9.13
CA PRO A 408 12.22 -16.08 9.48
C PRO A 408 12.62 -16.52 10.91
N ILE A 409 11.65 -17.07 11.62
CA ILE A 409 11.82 -17.63 12.97
C ILE A 409 11.09 -18.94 13.08
N ARG A 410 11.52 -19.78 14.05
CA ARG A 410 10.80 -20.96 14.46
C ARG A 410 10.23 -20.75 15.84
N ILE A 411 8.94 -20.97 15.99
CA ILE A 411 8.23 -20.88 17.27
C ILE A 411 8.03 -22.29 17.78
N ASN A 412 8.59 -22.57 18.95
CA ASN A 412 8.43 -23.87 19.58
C ASN A 412 7.16 -23.86 20.44
N GLY A 413 6.40 -24.95 20.39
CA GLY A 413 5.25 -25.14 21.28
C GLY A 413 5.64 -25.85 22.58
N PRO A 414 4.86 -25.65 23.64
CA PRO A 414 3.77 -24.67 23.76
C PRO A 414 4.28 -23.25 24.00
N LEU A 415 3.55 -22.23 23.49
CA LEU A 415 3.87 -20.82 23.71
C LEU A 415 3.66 -20.36 25.16
N TYR A 416 2.82 -21.09 25.90
CA TYR A 416 2.49 -20.83 27.29
C TYR A 416 2.07 -22.10 28.00
N GLU A 417 2.18 -22.10 29.30
CA GLU A 417 1.67 -23.13 30.18
C GLU A 417 0.55 -22.57 31.05
N HIS A 418 -0.49 -23.37 31.28
CA HIS A 418 -1.52 -23.00 32.24
C HIS A 418 -0.96 -23.03 33.65
N ARG A 419 -1.16 -21.96 34.40
CA ARG A 419 -0.86 -21.99 35.84
C ARG A 419 -1.82 -22.94 36.53
N MET A 420 -1.27 -23.92 37.18
CA MET A 420 -2.03 -24.83 38.03
C MET A 420 -2.43 -24.12 39.34
N PRO A 421 -3.62 -24.39 39.90
CA PRO A 421 -3.95 -23.95 41.24
C PRO A 421 -2.88 -24.39 42.25
N ALA A 422 -2.59 -23.55 43.23
CA ALA A 422 -1.51 -23.80 44.21
C ALA A 422 -1.67 -25.15 44.97
N GLU A 423 -2.90 -25.67 45.10
CA GLU A 423 -3.18 -26.95 45.70
C GLU A 423 -2.81 -28.16 44.81
N GLU A 424 -2.94 -28.02 43.49
CA GLU A 424 -2.56 -29.05 42.54
C GLU A 424 -1.06 -29.07 42.28
N ALA A 425 -0.42 -27.90 42.21
CA ALA A 425 1.03 -27.78 42.06
C ALA A 425 1.81 -28.43 43.23
N ARG A 426 1.23 -28.45 44.44
CA ARG A 426 1.83 -29.15 45.62
C ARG A 426 1.69 -30.67 45.55
N ARG A 427 0.79 -31.23 44.73
CA ARG A 427 0.60 -32.68 44.61
C ARG A 427 1.52 -33.28 43.54
N GLU A 428 2.00 -32.50 42.59
CA GLU A 428 2.90 -32.93 41.52
C GLU A 428 4.40 -32.85 41.87
N THR A 429 4.75 -32.19 42.98
CA THR A 429 6.11 -32.27 43.51
C THR A 429 6.24 -33.59 44.30
N PRO A 430 7.02 -34.60 43.87
CA PRO A 430 7.30 -35.75 44.70
C PRO A 430 7.99 -35.28 45.98
N SER A 431 7.42 -35.64 47.15
CA SER A 431 8.16 -35.48 48.40
C SER A 431 9.41 -36.35 48.28
N GLU A 432 10.59 -35.77 48.27
CA GLU A 432 11.80 -36.50 48.65
C GLU A 432 11.59 -37.08 50.03
N ALA A 433 11.11 -38.31 50.05
CA ALA A 433 11.05 -39.07 51.29
C ALA A 433 12.48 -39.38 51.69
N THR A 434 12.88 -38.71 52.75
CA THR A 434 14.03 -38.96 53.54
C THR A 434 14.08 -40.45 53.89
N GLU A 435 14.92 -41.24 53.23
CA GLU A 435 15.43 -42.48 53.84
C GLU A 435 16.54 -42.06 54.77
N LEU A 436 16.17 -41.97 56.06
CA LEU A 436 17.13 -42.08 57.15
C LEU A 436 17.05 -43.48 57.71
N THR A 437 18.06 -44.23 57.39
CA THR A 437 18.78 -45.28 58.12
C THR A 437 18.18 -45.78 59.45
N GLU A 438 18.06 -47.07 59.55
CA GLU A 438 18.76 -47.89 60.60
C GLU A 438 19.41 -49.13 59.98
#